data_20b13f1a6f18ef38bd46dbc6c4c50270
#
_entry.id   20b13f1a6f18ef38bd46dbc6c4c50270
#
_cell.length_a   1.000
_cell.length_b   1.000
_cell.length_c   1.000
_cell.angle_alpha   90.00
_cell.angle_beta   90.00
_cell.angle_gamma   90.00
#
_symmetry.space_group_name_H-M   'P 1'
#
loop_
_entity.id
_entity.type
_entity.pdbx_description
1 polymer ?
#
loop_
_entity_poly.entity_id
_entity_poly.type
_entity_poly.pdbx_seq_one_letter_code
_entity_poly.pdbx_strand_id
1 'polypeptide(L)'
;MLFHVTWQFTDQSEAGIRRSLTVFSQWQPPAGAEFQGFYGFADGTGGVAIIEVDSAATLARVTAPWTPWLHFTATPILPIEESSAIGGEGVAFRDSIG
;
A
#
# COMPACT_ATOMS: atom_id res chain seq x y z
N MET A 1 0.05 -11.97 2.50
CA MET A 1 -1.01 -11.21 1.83
C MET A 1 -0.40 -10.01 1.14
N LEU A 2 -0.71 -9.83 -0.13
CA LEU A 2 -0.09 -8.80 -0.96
C LEU A 2 -0.97 -7.56 -1.01
N PHE A 3 -0.36 -6.38 -0.82
CA PHE A 3 -1.05 -5.09 -0.83
C PHE A 3 -0.44 -4.13 -1.84
N HIS A 4 -1.31 -3.41 -2.52
CA HIS A 4 -0.99 -2.18 -3.23
C HIS A 4 -1.24 -1.02 -2.27
N VAL A 5 -0.19 -0.30 -1.92
CA VAL A 5 -0.26 0.80 -0.96
C VAL A 5 0.14 2.09 -1.67
N THR A 6 -0.75 3.07 -1.67
CA THR A 6 -0.41 4.41 -2.10
C THR A 6 -0.35 5.33 -0.89
N TRP A 7 0.48 6.35 -0.98
CA TRP A 7 0.50 7.42 0.02
C TRP A 7 0.46 8.77 -0.68
N GLN A 8 -0.10 9.74 0.02
CA GLN A 8 -0.21 11.11 -0.44
C GLN A 8 0.11 12.02 0.73
N PHE A 9 0.91 13.05 0.49
CA PHE A 9 1.18 14.05 1.50
C PHE A 9 -0.09 14.81 1.87
N THR A 10 -0.39 14.87 3.16
CA THR A 10 -1.45 15.72 3.71
C THR A 10 -0.89 17.05 4.18
N ASP A 11 0.41 17.10 4.48
CA ASP A 11 1.15 18.30 4.83
C ASP A 11 2.34 18.42 3.87
N GLN A 12 2.22 19.30 2.87
CA GLN A 12 3.28 19.60 1.91
C GLN A 12 4.13 20.80 2.33
N SER A 13 4.04 21.23 3.59
CA SER A 13 4.96 22.23 4.12
C SER A 13 6.40 21.71 4.06
N GLU A 14 7.35 22.62 3.94
CA GLU A 14 8.77 22.23 3.96
C GLU A 14 9.13 21.47 5.24
N ALA A 15 8.60 21.89 6.38
CA ALA A 15 8.84 21.23 7.66
C ALA A 15 8.30 19.81 7.69
N GLY A 16 7.07 19.58 7.18
CA GLY A 16 6.45 18.26 7.12
C GLY A 16 7.21 17.31 6.19
N ILE A 17 7.57 17.78 5.00
CA ILE A 17 8.35 17.00 4.05
C ILE A 17 9.71 16.64 4.64
N ARG A 18 10.39 17.60 5.23
CA ARG A 18 11.71 17.39 5.85
C ARG A 18 11.66 16.36 6.97
N ARG A 19 10.65 16.43 7.83
CA ARG A 19 10.48 15.47 8.93
C ARG A 19 10.20 14.07 8.41
N SER A 20 9.35 13.94 7.42
CA SER A 20 9.04 12.67 6.75
C SER A 20 10.30 12.02 6.18
N LEU A 21 11.15 12.79 5.50
CA LEU A 21 12.40 12.29 4.94
C LEU A 21 13.39 11.89 6.05
N THR A 22 13.45 12.62 7.15
CA THR A 22 14.29 12.28 8.30
C THR A 22 13.86 10.94 8.90
N VAL A 23 12.56 10.74 9.08
CA VAL A 23 12.02 9.45 9.55
C VAL A 23 12.44 8.33 8.60
N PHE A 24 12.28 8.52 7.30
CA PHE A 24 12.66 7.52 6.31
C PHE A 24 14.13 7.14 6.38
N SER A 25 15.01 8.11 6.62
CA SER A 25 16.46 7.87 6.70
C SER A 25 16.87 6.97 7.87
N GLN A 26 16.02 6.85 8.89
CA GLN A 26 16.27 6.04 10.10
C GLN A 26 15.42 4.76 10.13
N TRP A 27 14.57 4.55 9.12
CA TRP A 27 13.57 3.49 9.13
C TRP A 27 14.08 2.23 8.45
N GLN A 28 13.65 1.09 9.01
CA GLN A 28 13.80 -0.23 8.42
C GLN A 28 12.43 -0.89 8.34
N PRO A 29 12.11 -1.62 7.27
CA PRO A 29 10.87 -2.39 7.23
C PRO A 29 10.78 -3.34 8.42
N PRO A 30 9.58 -3.46 9.05
CA PRO A 30 9.42 -4.41 10.15
C PRO A 30 9.54 -5.85 9.63
N ALA A 31 9.87 -6.77 10.54
CA ALA A 31 9.85 -8.19 10.25
C ALA A 31 8.44 -8.59 9.77
N GLY A 32 8.36 -9.43 8.74
CA GLY A 32 7.09 -9.85 8.15
C GLY A 32 6.61 -8.97 7.00
N ALA A 33 7.29 -7.88 6.68
CA ALA A 33 7.00 -7.03 5.53
C ALA A 33 8.11 -7.19 4.49
N GLU A 34 7.72 -7.48 3.25
CA GLU A 34 8.64 -7.58 2.12
C GLU A 34 8.16 -6.64 1.01
N PHE A 35 8.99 -5.66 0.65
CA PHE A 35 8.69 -4.70 -0.41
C PHE A 35 9.08 -5.30 -1.76
N GLN A 36 8.11 -5.50 -2.64
CA GLN A 36 8.31 -5.98 -4.00
C GLN A 36 8.39 -4.83 -5.01
N GLY A 37 7.89 -3.66 -4.65
CA GLY A 37 7.99 -2.44 -5.40
C GLY A 37 7.87 -1.24 -4.47
N PHE A 38 8.61 -0.16 -4.76
CA PHE A 38 8.63 1.00 -3.89
C PHE A 38 9.04 2.22 -4.72
N TYR A 39 8.09 3.09 -5.05
CA TYR A 39 8.29 4.18 -5.99
C TYR A 39 7.65 5.47 -5.51
N GLY A 40 8.36 6.58 -5.64
CA GLY A 40 7.77 7.91 -5.48
C GLY A 40 7.13 8.38 -6.80
N PHE A 41 6.04 9.14 -6.71
CA PHE A 41 5.48 9.80 -7.88
C PHE A 41 6.41 10.93 -8.32
N ALA A 42 6.61 11.06 -9.64
CA ALA A 42 7.54 12.05 -10.18
C ALA A 42 7.15 13.50 -9.85
N ASP A 43 5.85 13.75 -9.61
CA ASP A 43 5.35 15.09 -9.24
C ASP A 43 5.52 15.40 -7.74
N GLY A 44 6.07 14.48 -6.95
CA GLY A 44 6.33 14.71 -5.52
C GLY A 44 5.12 14.64 -4.60
N THR A 45 3.93 14.24 -5.11
CA THR A 45 2.70 14.24 -4.31
C THR A 45 2.56 13.05 -3.38
N GLY A 46 3.32 11.98 -3.62
CA GLY A 46 3.25 10.75 -2.85
C GLY A 46 4.00 9.62 -3.55
N GLY A 47 3.48 8.41 -3.42
CA GLY A 47 4.10 7.25 -4.05
C GLY A 47 3.26 6.00 -3.95
N VAL A 48 3.84 4.88 -4.37
CA VAL A 48 3.20 3.58 -4.38
C VAL A 48 4.20 2.50 -3.95
N ALA A 49 3.70 1.51 -3.22
CA ALA A 49 4.46 0.32 -2.88
C ALA A 49 3.63 -0.93 -3.09
N ILE A 50 4.30 -2.01 -3.46
CA ILE A 50 3.72 -3.35 -3.46
C ILE A 50 4.39 -4.10 -2.32
N ILE A 51 3.61 -4.54 -1.33
CA ILE A 51 4.14 -5.06 -0.08
C ILE A 51 3.47 -6.40 0.25
N GLU A 52 4.28 -7.44 0.45
CA GLU A 52 3.82 -8.68 1.05
C GLU A 52 3.93 -8.56 2.57
N VAL A 53 2.84 -8.82 3.29
CA VAL A 53 2.82 -8.77 4.76
C VAL A 53 2.23 -10.05 5.33
N ASP A 54 2.72 -10.44 6.50
CA ASP A 54 2.25 -11.62 7.22
C ASP A 54 0.96 -11.38 7.99
N SER A 55 0.63 -10.11 8.30
CA SER A 55 -0.57 -9.76 9.08
C SER A 55 -0.96 -8.29 8.86
N ALA A 56 -2.19 -7.96 9.21
CA ALA A 56 -2.66 -6.58 9.22
C ALA A 56 -1.85 -5.73 10.21
N ALA A 57 -1.43 -6.30 11.34
CA ALA A 57 -0.61 -5.57 12.31
C ALA A 57 0.74 -5.17 11.71
N THR A 58 1.36 -6.02 10.91
CA THR A 58 2.61 -5.70 10.22
C THR A 58 2.40 -4.55 9.24
N LEU A 59 1.30 -4.56 8.47
CA LEU A 59 0.98 -3.46 7.57
C LEU A 59 0.82 -2.14 8.34
N ALA A 60 0.13 -2.16 9.47
CA ALA A 60 -0.02 -0.99 10.33
C ALA A 60 1.33 -0.45 10.82
N ARG A 61 2.27 -1.34 11.15
CA ARG A 61 3.63 -0.95 11.56
C ARG A 61 4.43 -0.31 10.42
N VAL A 62 4.16 -0.69 9.18
CA VAL A 62 4.80 -0.06 8.01
C VAL A 62 4.38 1.40 7.89
N THR A 63 3.11 1.71 8.07
CA THR A 63 2.56 3.05 7.81
C THR A 63 2.63 3.98 9.03
N ALA A 64 2.59 3.43 10.23
CA ALA A 64 2.47 4.19 11.49
C ALA A 64 3.48 5.33 11.65
N PRO A 65 4.77 5.19 11.27
CA PRO A 65 5.73 6.29 11.46
C PRO A 65 5.39 7.56 10.70
N TRP A 66 4.58 7.48 9.63
CA TRP A 66 4.29 8.61 8.74
C TRP A 66 2.87 9.15 8.82
N THR A 67 2.01 8.58 9.63
CA THR A 67 0.60 8.99 9.66
C THR A 67 0.36 10.48 9.93
N PRO A 68 1.24 11.23 10.63
CA PRO A 68 1.05 12.66 10.77
C PRO A 68 1.13 13.45 9.46
N TRP A 69 1.86 12.93 8.45
CA TRP A 69 2.15 13.68 7.21
C TRP A 69 1.59 13.05 5.95
N LEU A 70 1.23 11.77 6.01
CA LEU A 70 0.81 11.00 4.85
C LEU A 70 -0.55 10.38 5.08
N HIS A 71 -1.36 10.38 4.03
CA HIS A 71 -2.56 9.56 3.94
C HIS A 71 -2.23 8.31 3.14
N PHE A 72 -2.56 7.14 3.69
CA PHE A 72 -2.31 5.85 3.05
C PHE A 72 -3.61 5.21 2.58
N THR A 73 -3.55 4.57 1.41
CA THR A 73 -4.61 3.70 0.92
C THR A 73 -3.99 2.33 0.63
N ALA A 74 -4.43 1.32 1.35
CA ALA A 74 -3.93 -0.04 1.21
C ALA A 74 -5.03 -0.92 0.63
N THR A 75 -4.75 -1.53 -0.51
CA THR A 75 -5.70 -2.38 -1.24
C THR A 75 -5.10 -3.77 -1.36
N PRO A 76 -5.77 -4.82 -0.83
CA PRO A 76 -5.33 -6.19 -1.09
C PRO A 76 -5.44 -6.49 -2.58
N ILE A 77 -4.43 -7.15 -3.12
CA ILE A 77 -4.37 -7.48 -4.54
C ILE A 77 -4.13 -8.97 -4.73
N LEU A 78 -4.54 -9.47 -5.89
CA LEU A 78 -4.42 -10.87 -6.30
C LEU A 78 -3.69 -10.93 -7.63
N PRO A 79 -3.00 -12.05 -7.94
CA PRO A 79 -2.58 -12.31 -9.31
C PRO A 79 -3.76 -12.21 -10.27
N ILE A 80 -3.51 -11.68 -11.47
CA ILE A 80 -4.59 -11.40 -12.42
C ILE A 80 -5.34 -12.69 -12.83
N GLU A 81 -4.67 -13.82 -12.89
CA GLU A 81 -5.29 -15.12 -13.21
C GLU A 81 -6.30 -15.52 -12.15
N GLU A 82 -5.97 -15.33 -10.87
CA GLU A 82 -6.89 -15.61 -9.77
C GLU A 82 -8.08 -14.66 -9.77
N SER A 83 -7.82 -13.38 -9.96
CA SER A 83 -8.88 -12.37 -10.05
C SER A 83 -9.83 -12.66 -11.20
N SER A 84 -9.30 -13.05 -12.36
CA SER A 84 -10.10 -13.40 -13.54
C SER A 84 -10.97 -14.65 -13.30
N ALA A 85 -10.41 -15.65 -12.61
CA ALA A 85 -11.15 -16.86 -12.27
C ALA A 85 -12.33 -16.56 -11.33
N ILE A 86 -12.10 -15.69 -10.33
CA ILE A 86 -13.16 -15.26 -9.42
C ILE A 86 -14.23 -14.46 -10.18
N GLY A 87 -13.81 -13.62 -11.12
CA GLY A 87 -14.75 -12.93 -12.03
C GLY A 87 -15.66 -13.90 -12.79
N GLY A 88 -15.08 -15.00 -13.28
CA GLY A 88 -15.84 -16.08 -13.94
C GLY A 88 -16.83 -16.77 -13.00
N GLU A 89 -16.47 -16.97 -11.75
CA GLU A 89 -17.40 -17.49 -10.72
C GLU A 89 -18.59 -16.56 -10.55
N GLY A 90 -18.35 -15.24 -10.54
CA GLY A 90 -19.41 -14.24 -10.46
C GLY A 90 -20.37 -14.30 -11.64
N VAL A 91 -19.85 -14.47 -12.86
CA VAL A 91 -20.65 -14.67 -14.07
C VAL A 91 -21.51 -15.93 -13.94
N ALA A 92 -20.91 -17.03 -13.53
CA ALA A 92 -21.62 -18.30 -13.37
C ALA A 92 -22.76 -18.19 -12.34
N PHE A 93 -22.51 -17.46 -11.24
CA PHE A 93 -23.54 -17.21 -10.24
C PHE A 93 -24.73 -16.45 -10.83
N ARG A 94 -24.46 -15.34 -11.54
CA ARG A 94 -25.52 -14.54 -12.15
C ARG A 94 -26.32 -15.36 -13.16
N ASP A 95 -25.67 -16.19 -13.97
CA ASP A 95 -26.33 -17.05 -14.93
C ASP A 95 -27.20 -18.10 -14.25
N SER A 96 -26.82 -18.57 -13.05
CA SER A 96 -27.57 -19.59 -12.32
C SER A 96 -28.92 -19.08 -11.77
N ILE A 97 -29.08 -17.80 -11.61
CA ILE A 97 -30.31 -17.19 -11.09
C ILE A 97 -31.14 -16.51 -12.18
N GLY A 98 -30.75 -16.64 -13.42
CA GLY A 98 -31.48 -16.08 -14.58
C GLY A 98 -31.05 -14.67 -14.86
#